data_fc00e00b3af010c7c6e0e3a755d5353d
#
_entry.id   fc00e00b3af010c7c6e0e3a755d5353d
#
_cell.length_a   1.000
_cell.length_b   1.000
_cell.length_c   1.000
_cell.angle_alpha   90.00
_cell.angle_beta   90.00
_cell.angle_gamma   90.00
#
_symmetry.space_group_name_H-M   'P 1'
#
loop_
_entity.id
_entity.type
_entity.pdbx_description
1 polymer ?
#
loop_
_entity_poly.entity_id
_entity_poly.type
_entity_poly.pdbx_seq_one_letter_code
_entity_poly.pdbx_strand_id
1 'polypeptide(L)'
;VLPEGSLPSVECFCGVITNDGIEFYWSGEKIVTESYGLYQSIFSRNKGILETDVMKKKCAVIIGCGSVGSLVAMELARAGVEKYVLCDADTLEYHNVCRHQCGIEDVGDLKVNALKRKILNINPKANIKTFGGIIQNIPKDILDEMCVPFETIFVGCGDNRTADVYANKIAIY
;
A
#
# COMPACT_ATOMS: atom_id res chain seq x y z
N VAL A 1 -23.35 12.31 -2.80
CA VAL A 1 -24.38 11.40 -2.27
C VAL A 1 -25.48 12.27 -1.68
N LEU A 2 -26.73 12.01 -2.02
CA LEU A 2 -27.90 12.75 -1.55
C LEU A 2 -28.71 11.91 -0.58
N PRO A 3 -29.43 12.51 0.38
CA PRO A 3 -30.36 11.79 1.23
C PRO A 3 -31.55 11.25 0.42
N GLU A 4 -32.20 10.22 0.95
CA GLU A 4 -33.38 9.60 0.33
C GLU A 4 -34.49 10.64 0.06
N GLY A 5 -35.08 10.59 -1.13
CA GLY A 5 -36.12 11.54 -1.57
C GLY A 5 -35.60 12.84 -2.22
N SER A 6 -34.29 13.02 -2.35
CA SER A 6 -33.65 14.25 -2.88
C SER A 6 -33.05 14.04 -4.27
N LEU A 7 -33.84 13.52 -5.23
CA LEU A 7 -33.33 13.38 -6.60
C LEU A 7 -33.22 14.74 -7.29
N PRO A 8 -32.06 15.06 -7.90
CA PRO A 8 -31.91 16.30 -8.64
C PRO A 8 -32.69 16.28 -9.97
N SER A 9 -33.27 17.41 -10.33
CA SER A 9 -33.97 17.60 -11.60
C SER A 9 -33.05 17.93 -12.79
N VAL A 10 -31.75 17.81 -12.61
CA VAL A 10 -30.72 18.16 -13.62
C VAL A 10 -30.06 16.89 -14.12
N GLU A 11 -29.60 16.90 -15.38
CA GLU A 11 -28.75 15.83 -15.91
C GLU A 11 -27.47 15.65 -15.07
N CYS A 12 -27.51 14.73 -14.13
CA CYS A 12 -26.38 14.42 -13.29
C CYS A 12 -26.40 12.97 -12.80
N PHE A 13 -25.23 12.49 -12.48
CA PHE A 13 -25.05 11.22 -11.78
C PHE A 13 -25.11 11.47 -10.28
N CYS A 14 -25.96 10.72 -9.55
CA CYS A 14 -26.06 10.85 -8.11
C CYS A 14 -26.20 9.48 -7.42
N GLY A 15 -25.70 9.40 -6.17
CA GLY A 15 -25.94 8.29 -5.28
C GLY A 15 -26.87 8.70 -4.14
N VAL A 16 -27.87 7.89 -3.87
CA VAL A 16 -28.85 8.07 -2.78
C VAL A 16 -28.58 7.05 -1.70
N ILE A 17 -28.45 7.47 -0.44
CA ILE A 17 -28.33 6.55 0.69
C ILE A 17 -29.73 6.08 1.06
N THR A 18 -29.92 4.75 1.05
CA THR A 18 -31.13 4.09 1.51
C THR A 18 -30.82 3.18 2.70
N ASN A 19 -31.85 2.59 3.32
CA ASN A 19 -31.66 1.63 4.41
C ASN A 19 -30.91 0.35 3.95
N ASP A 20 -31.00 0.01 2.65
CA ASP A 20 -30.38 -1.19 2.06
C ASP A 20 -28.99 -0.92 1.43
N GLY A 21 -28.53 0.35 1.44
CA GLY A 21 -27.24 0.73 0.88
C GLY A 21 -27.26 2.01 0.04
N ILE A 22 -26.42 2.08 -0.99
CA ILE A 22 -26.39 3.22 -1.91
C ILE A 22 -27.00 2.80 -3.24
N GLU A 23 -28.03 3.51 -3.66
CA GLU A 23 -28.62 3.39 -5.00
C GLU A 23 -28.10 4.50 -5.91
N PHE A 24 -27.86 4.18 -7.17
CA PHE A 24 -27.32 5.12 -8.14
C PHE A 24 -28.37 5.49 -9.19
N TYR A 25 -28.35 6.77 -9.58
CA TYR A 25 -29.31 7.35 -10.52
C TYR A 25 -28.58 8.24 -11.55
N TRP A 26 -29.10 8.23 -12.77
CA TRP A 26 -28.74 9.19 -13.83
C TRP A 26 -29.98 9.94 -14.25
N SER A 27 -29.95 11.26 -14.17
CA SER A 27 -31.09 12.12 -14.53
C SER A 27 -32.43 11.68 -13.93
N GLY A 28 -32.40 11.19 -12.67
CA GLY A 28 -33.61 10.72 -11.96
C GLY A 28 -33.99 9.26 -12.22
N GLU A 29 -33.40 8.58 -13.19
CA GLU A 29 -33.63 7.17 -13.46
C GLU A 29 -32.64 6.28 -12.70
N LYS A 30 -33.16 5.24 -12.05
CA LYS A 30 -32.33 4.28 -11.29
C LYS A 30 -31.46 3.46 -12.25
N ILE A 31 -30.16 3.44 -11.95
CA ILE A 31 -29.17 2.65 -12.69
C ILE A 31 -29.05 1.26 -12.05
N VAL A 32 -29.10 0.23 -12.89
CA VAL A 32 -28.74 -1.12 -12.44
C VAL A 32 -27.25 -1.17 -12.15
N THR A 33 -26.90 -1.50 -10.91
CA THR A 33 -25.51 -1.57 -10.45
C THR A 33 -25.16 -2.99 -10.03
N GLU A 34 -23.94 -3.42 -10.37
CA GLU A 34 -23.37 -4.64 -9.85
C GLU A 34 -22.36 -4.32 -8.76
N SER A 35 -22.43 -5.08 -7.66
CA SER A 35 -21.42 -4.99 -6.61
C SER A 35 -20.14 -5.66 -7.09
N TYR A 36 -19.06 -4.88 -7.18
CA TYR A 36 -17.77 -5.38 -7.63
C TYR A 36 -16.79 -5.48 -6.46
N GLY A 37 -16.40 -6.69 -6.11
CA GLY A 37 -15.40 -6.96 -5.09
C GLY A 37 -13.98 -6.66 -5.61
N LEU A 38 -13.60 -5.38 -5.67
CA LEU A 38 -12.32 -4.93 -6.24
C LEU A 38 -11.13 -5.75 -5.72
N TYR A 39 -11.05 -5.97 -4.41
CA TYR A 39 -9.94 -6.70 -3.81
C TYR A 39 -9.87 -8.16 -4.28
N GLN A 40 -11.01 -8.86 -4.31
CA GLN A 40 -11.06 -10.25 -4.78
C GLN A 40 -10.68 -10.37 -6.26
N SER A 41 -11.04 -9.37 -7.05
CA SER A 41 -10.72 -9.34 -8.48
C SER A 41 -9.24 -9.03 -8.74
N ILE A 42 -8.62 -8.10 -8.00
CA ILE A 42 -7.19 -7.76 -8.14
C ILE A 42 -6.33 -9.01 -7.95
N PHE A 43 -6.61 -9.81 -6.92
CA PHE A 43 -5.79 -10.98 -6.58
C PHE A 43 -6.35 -12.32 -7.11
N SER A 44 -7.37 -12.30 -7.95
CA SER A 44 -8.04 -13.52 -8.43
C SER A 44 -7.12 -14.47 -9.20
N ARG A 45 -6.12 -13.92 -9.90
CA ARG A 45 -5.13 -14.70 -10.68
C ARG A 45 -4.03 -15.34 -9.82
N ASN A 46 -3.90 -14.91 -8.56
CA ASN A 46 -2.95 -15.51 -7.62
C ASN A 46 -3.46 -16.84 -7.04
N LYS A 47 -4.75 -17.12 -7.16
CA LYS A 47 -5.37 -18.33 -6.61
C LYS A 47 -4.76 -19.59 -7.21
N GLY A 48 -4.22 -20.45 -6.34
CA GLY A 48 -3.52 -21.68 -6.74
C GLY A 48 -2.03 -21.49 -7.06
N ILE A 49 -1.51 -20.25 -7.08
CA ILE A 49 -0.09 -19.92 -7.20
C ILE A 49 0.44 -19.38 -5.89
N LEU A 50 -0.28 -18.45 -5.29
CA LEU A 50 0.03 -17.84 -3.99
C LEU A 50 -1.19 -17.96 -3.06
N GLU A 51 -0.92 -18.24 -1.80
CA GLU A 51 -1.94 -18.24 -0.76
C GLU A 51 -2.24 -16.81 -0.29
N THR A 52 -3.04 -16.09 -1.06
CA THR A 52 -3.34 -14.67 -0.82
C THR A 52 -3.88 -14.41 0.58
N ASP A 53 -4.65 -15.33 1.16
CA ASP A 53 -5.17 -15.18 2.53
C ASP A 53 -4.08 -15.29 3.60
N VAL A 54 -2.99 -15.99 3.32
CA VAL A 54 -1.79 -16.01 4.17
C VAL A 54 -1.01 -14.70 3.98
N MET A 55 -0.83 -14.25 2.74
CA MET A 55 -0.08 -13.03 2.45
C MET A 55 -0.72 -11.77 3.03
N LYS A 56 -2.05 -11.68 3.09
CA LYS A 56 -2.78 -10.56 3.74
C LYS A 56 -2.39 -10.34 5.19
N LYS A 57 -2.09 -11.41 5.92
CA LYS A 57 -1.73 -11.35 7.34
C LYS A 57 -0.30 -10.87 7.56
N LYS A 58 0.55 -11.01 6.55
CA LYS A 58 1.96 -10.64 6.65
C LYS A 58 2.15 -9.13 6.76
N CYS A 59 3.17 -8.74 7.52
CA CYS A 59 3.72 -7.39 7.55
C CYS A 59 5.08 -7.40 6.84
N ALA A 60 5.30 -6.48 5.92
CA ALA A 60 6.60 -6.27 5.26
C ALA A 60 7.29 -5.03 5.84
N VAL A 61 8.44 -5.23 6.45
CA VAL A 61 9.33 -4.15 6.91
C VAL A 61 10.44 -4.00 5.90
N ILE A 62 10.41 -2.90 5.14
CA ILE A 62 11.37 -2.60 4.08
C ILE A 62 12.32 -1.52 4.58
N ILE A 63 13.58 -1.88 4.75
CA ILE A 63 14.64 -1.00 5.22
C ILE A 63 15.57 -0.72 4.04
N GLY A 64 15.51 0.52 3.55
CA GLY A 64 16.07 0.90 2.25
C GLY A 64 15.06 0.72 1.12
N CYS A 65 14.42 1.83 0.71
CA CYS A 65 13.43 1.85 -0.36
C CYS A 65 14.06 2.21 -1.73
N GLY A 66 15.31 1.83 -1.97
CA GLY A 66 16.02 2.00 -3.23
C GLY A 66 15.55 1.03 -4.31
N SER A 67 16.41 0.73 -5.29
CA SER A 67 16.05 -0.15 -6.43
C SER A 67 15.58 -1.53 -6.01
N VAL A 68 16.27 -2.19 -5.08
CA VAL A 68 15.89 -3.54 -4.60
C VAL A 68 14.68 -3.47 -3.68
N GLY A 69 14.71 -2.59 -2.65
CA GLY A 69 13.61 -2.47 -1.69
C GLY A 69 12.30 -2.06 -2.34
N SER A 70 12.32 -1.12 -3.30
CA SER A 70 11.12 -0.74 -4.03
C SER A 70 10.58 -1.88 -4.88
N LEU A 71 11.46 -2.67 -5.54
CA LEU A 71 11.04 -3.84 -6.32
C LEU A 71 10.37 -4.89 -5.43
N VAL A 72 11.02 -5.28 -4.33
CA VAL A 72 10.47 -6.27 -3.40
C VAL A 72 9.14 -5.81 -2.81
N ALA A 73 9.04 -4.54 -2.38
CA ALA A 73 7.80 -3.98 -1.86
C ALA A 73 6.64 -4.06 -2.85
N MET A 74 6.91 -3.76 -4.14
CA MET A 74 5.90 -3.85 -5.19
C MET A 74 5.47 -5.29 -5.48
N GLU A 75 6.41 -6.26 -5.48
CA GLU A 75 6.06 -7.67 -5.66
C GLU A 75 5.27 -8.22 -4.47
N LEU A 76 5.60 -7.84 -3.24
CA LEU A 76 4.81 -8.19 -2.07
C LEU A 76 3.39 -7.59 -2.13
N ALA A 77 3.24 -6.36 -2.67
CA ALA A 77 1.93 -5.77 -2.89
C ALA A 77 1.10 -6.58 -3.91
N ARG A 78 1.73 -7.03 -5.00
CA ARG A 78 1.10 -7.91 -6.01
C ARG A 78 0.76 -9.29 -5.44
N ALA A 79 1.53 -9.77 -4.47
CA ALA A 79 1.25 -11.00 -3.73
C ALA A 79 0.09 -10.87 -2.73
N GLY A 80 -0.34 -9.65 -2.40
CA GLY A 80 -1.48 -9.39 -1.52
C GLY A 80 -1.12 -9.03 -0.08
N VAL A 81 0.14 -8.70 0.22
CA VAL A 81 0.53 -8.18 1.54
C VAL A 81 -0.21 -6.87 1.82
N GLU A 82 -0.78 -6.75 3.02
CA GLU A 82 -1.58 -5.59 3.40
C GLU A 82 -0.90 -4.64 4.40
N LYS A 83 0.13 -5.08 5.10
CA LYS A 83 0.80 -4.26 6.11
C LYS A 83 2.24 -3.97 5.71
N TYR A 84 2.64 -2.69 5.82
CA TYR A 84 3.99 -2.26 5.47
C TYR A 84 4.56 -1.27 6.48
N VAL A 85 5.85 -1.42 6.76
CA VAL A 85 6.69 -0.38 7.35
C VAL A 85 7.79 -0.07 6.34
N LEU A 86 7.81 1.15 5.83
CA LEU A 86 8.80 1.62 4.87
C LEU A 86 9.75 2.58 5.56
N CYS A 87 11.05 2.29 5.55
CA CYS A 87 12.09 3.07 6.19
C CYS A 87 13.18 3.43 5.17
N ASP A 88 13.35 4.72 4.91
CA ASP A 88 14.41 5.28 4.07
C ASP A 88 14.53 6.77 4.34
N ALA A 89 15.75 7.30 4.42
CA ALA A 89 16.01 8.72 4.67
C ALA A 89 16.06 9.57 3.40
N ASP A 90 16.17 8.94 2.23
CA ASP A 90 16.48 9.62 0.99
C ASP A 90 15.24 10.15 0.27
N THR A 91 15.50 11.20 -0.50
CA THR A 91 14.59 11.71 -1.53
C THR A 91 14.85 10.99 -2.85
N LEU A 92 13.79 10.82 -3.67
CA LEU A 92 13.92 10.26 -5.00
C LEU A 92 14.54 11.30 -5.94
N GLU A 93 15.65 10.94 -6.59
CA GLU A 93 16.36 11.79 -7.53
C GLU A 93 16.25 11.26 -8.98
N TYR A 94 16.51 12.11 -9.97
CA TYR A 94 16.42 11.74 -11.39
C TYR A 94 17.23 10.50 -11.74
N HIS A 95 18.44 10.35 -11.20
CA HIS A 95 19.30 9.20 -11.46
C HIS A 95 18.80 7.88 -10.82
N ASN A 96 17.80 7.95 -9.94
CA ASN A 96 17.18 6.74 -9.39
C ASN A 96 16.16 6.13 -10.35
N VAL A 97 15.49 6.94 -11.18
CA VAL A 97 14.34 6.54 -12.03
C VAL A 97 14.66 5.34 -12.93
N CYS A 98 15.90 5.23 -13.43
CA CYS A 98 16.30 4.12 -14.30
C CYS A 98 16.26 2.72 -13.63
N ARG A 99 16.22 2.66 -12.28
CA ARG A 99 16.25 1.41 -11.51
C ARG A 99 15.25 1.33 -10.37
N HIS A 100 14.50 2.41 -10.13
CA HIS A 100 13.50 2.50 -9.06
C HIS A 100 12.10 2.18 -9.60
N GLN A 101 11.18 1.70 -8.74
CA GLN A 101 9.81 1.42 -9.13
C GLN A 101 8.92 2.68 -9.21
N CYS A 102 9.40 3.81 -8.68
CA CYS A 102 8.78 5.12 -8.84
C CYS A 102 9.27 5.81 -10.10
N GLY A 103 8.46 6.70 -10.67
CA GLY A 103 8.70 7.37 -11.92
C GLY A 103 9.20 8.81 -11.75
N ILE A 104 9.29 9.51 -12.89
CA ILE A 104 9.75 10.90 -12.95
C ILE A 104 8.82 11.85 -12.21
N GLU A 105 7.54 11.52 -12.13
CA GLU A 105 6.50 12.25 -11.41
C GLU A 105 6.71 12.26 -9.89
N ASP A 106 7.51 11.32 -9.37
CA ASP A 106 7.78 11.17 -7.95
C ASP A 106 9.12 11.83 -7.54
N VAL A 107 9.89 12.37 -8.49
CA VAL A 107 11.18 13.02 -8.20
C VAL A 107 11.00 14.23 -7.28
N GLY A 108 11.81 14.30 -6.23
CA GLY A 108 11.71 15.32 -5.18
C GLY A 108 10.97 14.86 -3.93
N ASP A 109 10.22 13.78 -4.00
CA ASP A 109 9.55 13.20 -2.81
C ASP A 109 10.48 12.26 -2.03
N LEU A 110 10.22 12.13 -0.73
CA LEU A 110 10.84 11.05 0.05
C LEU A 110 10.51 9.70 -0.59
N LYS A 111 11.52 8.82 -0.77
CA LYS A 111 11.36 7.48 -1.38
C LYS A 111 10.24 6.68 -0.73
N VAL A 112 10.12 6.74 0.61
CA VAL A 112 9.07 6.05 1.35
C VAL A 112 7.65 6.52 0.98
N ASN A 113 7.46 7.81 0.72
CA ASN A 113 6.16 8.38 0.37
C ASN A 113 5.79 8.08 -1.09
N ALA A 114 6.75 8.20 -1.99
CA ALA A 114 6.59 7.82 -3.39
C ALA A 114 6.20 6.34 -3.51
N LEU A 115 6.94 5.46 -2.84
CA LEU A 115 6.69 4.02 -2.85
C LEU A 115 5.33 3.66 -2.22
N LYS A 116 4.94 4.33 -1.13
CA LYS A 116 3.62 4.19 -0.52
C LYS A 116 2.50 4.42 -1.53
N ARG A 117 2.56 5.48 -2.34
CA ARG A 117 1.57 5.75 -3.39
C ARG A 117 1.50 4.62 -4.42
N LYS A 118 2.67 4.12 -4.85
CA LYS A 118 2.72 3.00 -5.81
C LYS A 118 2.12 1.72 -5.26
N ILE A 119 2.39 1.38 -4.00
CA ILE A 119 1.79 0.21 -3.34
C ILE A 119 0.27 0.37 -3.25
N LEU A 120 -0.24 1.54 -2.85
CA LEU A 120 -1.68 1.81 -2.76
C LEU A 120 -2.38 1.74 -4.11
N ASN A 121 -1.70 2.03 -5.22
CA ASN A 121 -2.24 1.84 -6.57
C ASN A 121 -2.41 0.36 -6.95
N ILE A 122 -1.68 -0.56 -6.31
CA ILE A 122 -1.84 -2.01 -6.49
C ILE A 122 -2.81 -2.57 -5.47
N ASN A 123 -2.61 -2.25 -4.19
CA ASN A 123 -3.40 -2.73 -3.08
C ASN A 123 -3.97 -1.55 -2.28
N PRO A 124 -5.17 -1.05 -2.63
CA PRO A 124 -5.79 0.10 -1.97
C PRO A 124 -6.12 -0.12 -0.48
N LYS A 125 -6.14 -1.37 -0.02
CA LYS A 125 -6.38 -1.73 1.38
C LYS A 125 -5.10 -1.78 2.23
N ALA A 126 -3.93 -1.60 1.63
CA ALA A 126 -2.69 -1.67 2.36
C ALA A 126 -2.60 -0.59 3.45
N ASN A 127 -2.27 -1.02 4.68
CA ASN A 127 -1.92 -0.15 5.80
C ASN A 127 -0.41 0.07 5.77
N ILE A 128 0.04 1.29 5.50
CA ILE A 128 1.45 1.60 5.27
C ILE A 128 1.90 2.70 6.21
N LYS A 129 2.81 2.36 7.11
CA LYS A 129 3.56 3.31 7.92
C LYS A 129 4.86 3.66 7.20
N THR A 130 5.19 4.94 7.18
CA THR A 130 6.42 5.43 6.55
C THR A 130 7.29 6.12 7.59
N PHE A 131 8.59 5.89 7.52
CA PHE A 131 9.58 6.57 8.33
C PHE A 131 10.68 7.12 7.41
N GLY A 132 10.69 8.45 7.25
CA GLY A 132 11.65 9.20 6.44
C GLY A 132 12.94 9.49 7.22
N GLY A 133 13.65 8.45 7.64
CA GLY A 133 14.85 8.56 8.44
C GLY A 133 15.70 7.29 8.44
N ILE A 134 16.83 7.34 9.15
CA ILE A 134 17.71 6.17 9.30
C ILE A 134 17.09 5.14 10.26
N ILE A 135 17.28 3.87 9.97
CA ILE A 135 16.66 2.75 10.72
C ILE A 135 16.94 2.79 12.23
N GLN A 136 18.10 3.29 12.64
CA GLN A 136 18.48 3.39 14.05
C GLN A 136 17.56 4.30 14.88
N ASN A 137 16.84 5.20 14.21
CA ASN A 137 15.93 6.16 14.82
C ASN A 137 14.45 5.82 14.61
N ILE A 138 14.15 4.66 14.04
CA ILE A 138 12.76 4.27 13.83
C ILE A 138 12.02 4.20 15.18
N PRO A 139 10.86 4.85 15.31
CA PRO A 139 10.08 4.77 16.53
C PRO A 139 9.63 3.34 16.80
N LYS A 140 9.85 2.86 18.03
CA LYS A 140 9.53 1.49 18.41
C LYS A 140 8.04 1.21 18.31
N ASP A 141 7.19 2.16 18.61
CA ASP A 141 5.74 2.08 18.51
C ASP A 141 5.25 1.73 17.09
N ILE A 142 5.95 2.21 16.05
CA ILE A 142 5.64 1.83 14.66
C ILE A 142 5.85 0.33 14.43
N LEU A 143 6.93 -0.23 14.96
CA LEU A 143 7.22 -1.65 14.84
C LEU A 143 6.28 -2.49 15.70
N ASP A 144 6.04 -2.08 16.94
CA ASP A 144 5.15 -2.78 17.89
C ASP A 144 3.70 -2.82 17.39
N GLU A 145 3.23 -1.78 16.69
CA GLU A 145 1.88 -1.72 16.10
C GLU A 145 1.74 -2.64 14.87
N MET A 146 2.79 -2.73 14.06
CA MET A 146 2.70 -3.32 12.72
C MET A 146 3.23 -4.74 12.65
N CYS A 147 4.26 -5.05 13.43
CA CYS A 147 4.95 -6.33 13.36
C CYS A 147 4.29 -7.38 14.25
N VAL A 148 4.15 -8.58 13.71
CA VAL A 148 3.66 -9.75 14.43
C VAL A 148 4.72 -10.83 14.32
N PRO A 149 5.12 -11.48 15.45
CA PRO A 149 6.08 -12.58 15.41
C PRO A 149 5.64 -13.66 14.41
N PHE A 150 6.59 -14.19 13.64
CA PHE A 150 6.40 -15.21 12.58
C PHE A 150 5.54 -14.77 11.37
N GLU A 151 4.92 -13.59 11.41
CA GLU A 151 4.15 -13.03 10.29
C GLU A 151 4.84 -11.85 9.63
N THR A 152 5.98 -11.40 10.16
CA THR A 152 6.73 -10.26 9.63
C THR A 152 7.85 -10.70 8.70
N ILE A 153 7.92 -10.06 7.53
CA ILE A 153 8.95 -10.23 6.51
C ILE A 153 9.88 -9.03 6.61
N PHE A 154 11.12 -9.23 7.03
CA PHE A 154 12.13 -8.18 7.05
C PHE A 154 12.96 -8.19 5.77
N VAL A 155 13.08 -7.04 5.14
CA VAL A 155 13.86 -6.84 3.92
C VAL A 155 14.86 -5.71 4.16
N GLY A 156 16.11 -6.06 4.41
CA GLY A 156 17.23 -5.11 4.51
C GLY A 156 17.86 -4.93 3.14
N CYS A 157 17.73 -3.73 2.58
CA CYS A 157 18.26 -3.36 1.25
C CYS A 157 19.06 -2.06 1.30
N GLY A 158 19.63 -1.73 2.46
CA GLY A 158 20.51 -0.59 2.62
C GLY A 158 21.86 -0.83 1.92
N ASP A 159 22.50 0.24 1.47
CA ASP A 159 23.89 0.24 1.01
C ASP A 159 24.89 0.46 2.16
N ASN A 160 24.39 0.47 3.39
CA ASN A 160 25.12 0.77 4.61
C ASN A 160 25.14 -0.44 5.54
N ARG A 161 26.34 -1.00 5.75
CA ARG A 161 26.57 -2.15 6.64
C ARG A 161 25.98 -1.96 8.06
N THR A 162 25.97 -0.73 8.58
CA THR A 162 25.42 -0.43 9.91
C THR A 162 23.88 -0.59 9.88
N ALA A 163 23.22 -0.17 8.81
CA ALA A 163 21.79 -0.34 8.63
C ALA A 163 21.41 -1.83 8.55
N ASP A 164 22.19 -2.64 7.82
CA ASP A 164 21.96 -4.07 7.69
C ASP A 164 22.10 -4.81 9.03
N VAL A 165 23.14 -4.47 9.81
CA VAL A 165 23.33 -5.03 11.16
C VAL A 165 22.17 -4.66 12.08
N TYR A 166 21.69 -3.42 12.00
CA TYR A 166 20.58 -2.94 12.82
C TYR A 166 19.25 -3.59 12.41
N ALA A 167 19.00 -3.71 11.10
CA ALA A 167 17.87 -4.41 10.56
C ALA A 167 17.80 -5.86 11.03
N ASN A 168 18.95 -6.56 11.00
CA ASN A 168 19.08 -7.93 11.48
C ASN A 168 18.82 -8.04 13.00
N LYS A 169 19.27 -7.06 13.80
CA LYS A 169 18.93 -7.04 15.23
C LYS A 169 17.44 -6.90 15.47
N ILE A 170 16.75 -6.00 14.77
CA ILE A 170 15.30 -5.81 14.91
C ILE A 170 14.54 -7.09 14.50
N ALA A 171 15.02 -7.80 13.47
CA ALA A 171 14.36 -9.00 12.98
C ALA A 171 14.44 -10.21 13.97
N ILE A 172 15.38 -10.19 14.91
CA ILE A 172 15.60 -11.27 15.89
C ILE A 172 14.81 -11.01 17.20
N TYR A 173 14.53 -9.76 17.52
CA TYR A 173 13.80 -9.35 18.73
C TYR A 173 12.33 -9.06 18.46
#